data_d1bba2c1ecbdf99c454577d49677e2dc
#
_entry.id   d1bba2c1ecbdf99c454577d49677e2dc
#
_cell.length_a   1.000
_cell.length_b   1.000
_cell.length_c   1.000
_cell.angle_alpha   90.00
_cell.angle_beta   90.00
_cell.angle_gamma   90.00
#
_symmetry.space_group_name_H-M   'P 1'
#
loop_
_entity.id
_entity.type
_entity.pdbx_description
1 polymer ?
#
loop_
_entity_poly.entity_id
_entity_poly.type
_entity_poly.pdbx_seq_one_letter_code
_entity_poly.pdbx_strand_id
1 'polypeptide(L)'
;MAGGIARYIIYATAIIIISIILLAVLYISRPEIPASTPTPTPTPTPTPTPTPTPTLPAKYSIVIATGTIGGVYFYYGATVAGIIANFTDIEATSIQTAASIDNLLLIRDKTDLGKGVIYCGTVLPESAYLAYTGTHERFKDNPAPIAILWAMYPNYLHIVTTTDSGIKSIIDLKGKRVSTGAPGSGTEVEALLVLELAGIKPDKDFLKWERLGPKESADLLLNGGLDAFFWSGGLPTGSVLELSKSLALRGKQIYLVPIDESVASAFTARYPGIAAPGVIPKDVYGSPEDTPTLTFWNMFVCHKDTPVDVAYKITKAVFEHLDILHNAVAPAKDTTLENALKFYGGVIPYHEGALKYYREVGILR
;
A
#
# COMPACT_ATOMS: atom_id res chain seq x y z
N MET A 1 52.95 21.38 0.06
CA MET A 1 51.54 21.45 -0.35
C MET A 1 50.66 22.45 0.49
N ALA A 2 51.17 23.06 1.54
CA ALA A 2 50.40 24.00 2.39
C ALA A 2 50.27 25.43 1.83
N GLY A 3 51.11 25.86 0.88
CA GLY A 3 51.08 27.24 0.34
C GLY A 3 49.99 27.55 -0.71
N GLY A 4 49.42 26.53 -1.34
CA GLY A 4 48.37 26.69 -2.37
C GLY A 4 46.98 26.96 -1.81
N ILE A 5 46.64 26.26 -0.73
CA ILE A 5 45.31 26.35 -0.11
C ILE A 5 45.07 27.71 0.57
N ALA A 6 46.12 28.24 1.20
CA ALA A 6 46.04 29.56 1.84
C ALA A 6 45.80 30.70 0.83
N ARG A 7 46.38 30.62 -0.37
CA ARG A 7 46.15 31.61 -1.44
C ARG A 7 44.74 31.52 -2.01
N TYR A 8 44.17 30.31 -2.16
CA TYR A 8 42.78 30.15 -2.62
C TYR A 8 41.74 30.70 -1.63
N ILE A 9 41.99 30.53 -0.33
CA ILE A 9 41.11 31.08 0.71
C ILE A 9 41.14 32.62 0.69
N ILE A 10 42.32 33.21 0.53
CA ILE A 10 42.48 34.68 0.46
C ILE A 10 41.79 35.26 -0.78
N TYR A 11 41.88 34.62 -1.94
CA TYR A 11 41.17 35.07 -3.14
C TYR A 11 39.66 34.88 -3.04
N ALA A 12 39.15 33.81 -2.44
CA ALA A 12 37.75 33.56 -2.25
C ALA A 12 37.13 34.59 -1.29
N THR A 13 37.80 34.92 -0.18
CA THR A 13 37.34 35.97 0.76
C THR A 13 37.36 37.36 0.13
N ALA A 14 38.35 37.68 -0.67
CA ALA A 14 38.45 38.95 -1.38
C ALA A 14 37.27 39.13 -2.39
N ILE A 15 36.93 38.09 -3.14
CA ILE A 15 35.78 38.10 -4.09
C ILE A 15 34.46 38.34 -3.36
N ILE A 16 34.25 37.68 -2.23
CA ILE A 16 33.01 37.82 -1.43
C ILE A 16 32.89 39.25 -0.89
N ILE A 17 33.97 39.86 -0.38
CA ILE A 17 33.99 41.21 0.14
C ILE A 17 33.72 42.23 -0.98
N ILE A 18 34.31 42.06 -2.16
CA ILE A 18 34.06 42.92 -3.33
C ILE A 18 32.63 42.83 -3.79
N SER A 19 32.05 41.63 -3.80
CA SER A 19 30.65 41.44 -4.17
C SER A 19 29.66 42.11 -3.20
N ILE A 20 29.97 42.09 -1.90
CA ILE A 20 29.15 42.77 -0.87
C ILE A 20 29.24 44.28 -1.01
N ILE A 21 30.45 44.84 -1.27
CA ILE A 21 30.65 46.26 -1.49
C ILE A 21 29.93 46.74 -2.76
N LEU A 22 29.98 45.97 -3.86
CA LEU A 22 29.26 46.28 -5.10
C LEU A 22 27.75 46.30 -4.92
N LEU A 23 27.18 45.35 -4.14
CA LEU A 23 25.77 45.33 -3.78
C LEU A 23 25.36 46.47 -2.91
N ALA A 24 26.20 46.90 -1.96
CA ALA A 24 25.97 48.08 -1.10
C ALA A 24 26.00 49.37 -1.91
N VAL A 25 26.91 49.53 -2.86
CA VAL A 25 26.98 50.71 -3.73
C VAL A 25 25.76 50.79 -4.65
N LEU A 26 25.27 49.68 -5.19
CA LEU A 26 24.06 49.60 -6.03
C LEU A 26 22.80 49.93 -5.21
N TYR A 27 22.78 49.64 -3.91
CA TYR A 27 21.65 49.94 -3.04
C TYR A 27 21.57 51.42 -2.66
N ILE A 28 22.73 52.09 -2.48
CA ILE A 28 22.82 53.49 -2.10
C ILE A 28 22.58 54.43 -3.30
N SER A 29 22.83 53.95 -4.53
CA SER A 29 22.72 54.75 -5.75
C SER A 29 21.33 54.74 -6.40
N ARG A 30 20.27 54.34 -5.69
CA ARG A 30 18.91 54.43 -6.23
C ARG A 30 18.46 55.90 -6.22
N PRO A 31 18.13 56.53 -7.37
CA PRO A 31 17.58 57.85 -7.41
C PRO A 31 16.21 57.86 -6.69
N GLU A 32 16.03 58.80 -5.75
CA GLU A 32 14.73 59.05 -5.15
C GLU A 32 13.78 59.56 -6.24
N ILE A 33 12.74 58.80 -6.53
CA ILE A 33 11.64 59.23 -7.39
C ILE A 33 10.80 60.22 -6.56
N PRO A 34 10.61 61.45 -6.98
CA PRO A 34 9.77 62.40 -6.23
C PRO A 34 8.35 61.89 -6.14
N ALA A 35 7.81 61.87 -4.93
CA ALA A 35 6.45 61.42 -4.65
C ALA A 35 5.44 62.29 -5.41
N SER A 36 4.79 61.73 -6.41
CA SER A 36 3.62 62.33 -7.06
C SER A 36 2.44 62.26 -6.08
N THR A 37 1.85 63.43 -5.82
CA THR A 37 0.64 63.57 -5.02
C THR A 37 -0.46 62.70 -5.61
N PRO A 38 -1.06 61.75 -4.86
CA PRO A 38 -2.08 60.88 -5.43
C PRO A 38 -3.36 61.69 -5.69
N THR A 39 -3.81 61.68 -6.93
CA THR A 39 -5.18 62.04 -7.29
C THR A 39 -6.12 61.01 -6.64
N PRO A 40 -7.20 61.43 -5.96
CA PRO A 40 -8.12 60.48 -5.34
C PRO A 40 -8.75 59.59 -6.41
N THR A 41 -8.33 58.34 -6.43
CA THR A 41 -8.96 57.29 -7.24
C THR A 41 -10.33 56.97 -6.62
N PRO A 42 -11.41 56.90 -7.41
CA PRO A 42 -12.71 56.49 -6.88
C PRO A 42 -12.57 55.12 -6.21
N THR A 43 -12.95 55.06 -4.95
CA THR A 43 -12.97 53.81 -4.18
C THR A 43 -13.80 52.78 -4.93
N PRO A 44 -13.24 51.63 -5.35
CA PRO A 44 -14.04 50.59 -5.97
C PRO A 44 -15.07 50.11 -4.95
N THR A 45 -16.34 50.14 -5.36
CA THR A 45 -17.43 49.51 -4.64
C THR A 45 -17.02 48.05 -4.35
N PRO A 46 -17.02 47.58 -3.07
CA PRO A 46 -16.62 46.21 -2.78
C PRO A 46 -17.54 45.28 -3.57
N THR A 47 -16.97 44.55 -4.51
CA THR A 47 -17.64 43.37 -5.14
C THR A 47 -18.04 42.44 -4.00
N PRO A 48 -19.31 42.07 -3.86
CA PRO A 48 -19.71 41.15 -2.79
C PRO A 48 -18.85 39.88 -2.93
N THR A 49 -18.01 39.65 -1.93
CA THR A 49 -17.29 38.35 -1.78
C THR A 49 -18.36 37.27 -1.82
N PRO A 50 -18.26 36.29 -2.74
CA PRO A 50 -19.23 35.21 -2.73
C PRO A 50 -19.24 34.61 -1.34
N THR A 51 -20.35 34.69 -0.65
CA THR A 51 -20.57 34.03 0.64
C THR A 51 -20.28 32.54 0.36
N PRO A 52 -19.31 31.90 1.08
CA PRO A 52 -19.08 30.49 0.91
C PRO A 52 -20.42 29.81 1.15
N THR A 53 -20.93 29.12 0.13
CA THR A 53 -22.10 28.25 0.27
C THR A 53 -21.79 27.35 1.47
N PRO A 54 -22.62 27.30 2.53
CA PRO A 54 -22.35 26.44 3.66
C PRO A 54 -22.34 25.01 3.12
N THR A 55 -21.15 24.45 2.97
CA THR A 55 -20.96 23.01 2.74
C THR A 55 -21.48 22.39 4.03
N LEU A 56 -22.61 21.69 3.95
CA LEU A 56 -23.08 20.88 5.06
C LEU A 56 -21.88 20.02 5.49
N PRO A 57 -21.50 20.01 6.79
CA PRO A 57 -20.40 19.20 7.24
C PRO A 57 -20.66 17.76 6.82
N ALA A 58 -19.67 17.12 6.16
CA ALA A 58 -19.77 15.73 5.78
C ALA A 58 -20.14 14.93 7.04
N LYS A 59 -21.23 14.21 6.98
CA LYS A 59 -21.77 13.49 8.14
C LYS A 59 -20.80 12.38 8.59
N TYR A 60 -19.97 11.88 7.65
CA TYR A 60 -19.04 10.80 7.88
C TYR A 60 -17.67 11.10 7.24
N SER A 61 -16.62 10.66 7.92
CA SER A 61 -15.24 10.68 7.46
C SER A 61 -14.72 9.25 7.39
N ILE A 62 -14.24 8.85 6.22
CA ILE A 62 -13.67 7.52 5.97
C ILE A 62 -12.16 7.59 6.01
N VAL A 63 -11.54 6.75 6.85
CA VAL A 63 -10.08 6.57 6.88
C VAL A 63 -9.76 5.18 6.30
N ILE A 64 -9.06 5.14 5.18
CA ILE A 64 -8.68 3.90 4.52
C ILE A 64 -7.27 3.49 4.97
N ALA A 65 -7.18 2.45 5.77
CA ALA A 65 -5.93 1.83 6.17
C ALA A 65 -5.38 0.97 5.03
N THR A 66 -4.13 1.20 4.62
CA THR A 66 -3.56 0.66 3.38
C THR A 66 -2.42 -0.32 3.61
N GLY A 67 -1.22 0.01 3.24
CA GLY A 67 0.00 -0.80 3.39
C GLY A 67 1.25 0.05 3.30
N THR A 68 2.40 -0.61 3.23
CA THR A 68 3.69 0.04 3.13
C THR A 68 3.92 0.63 1.73
N ILE A 69 4.74 1.68 1.65
CA ILE A 69 5.19 2.27 0.38
C ILE A 69 5.86 1.19 -0.49
N GLY A 70 5.61 1.25 -1.80
CA GLY A 70 6.09 0.26 -2.77
C GLY A 70 5.19 -0.97 -2.92
N GLY A 71 4.23 -1.18 -2.01
CA GLY A 71 3.17 -2.18 -2.12
C GLY A 71 1.92 -1.66 -2.83
N VAL A 72 1.12 -2.55 -3.38
CA VAL A 72 -0.08 -2.19 -4.17
C VAL A 72 -1.16 -1.53 -3.31
N TYR A 73 -1.36 -1.96 -2.07
CA TYR A 73 -2.36 -1.41 -1.15
C TYR A 73 -2.24 0.09 -0.93
N PHE A 74 -0.99 0.60 -0.86
CA PHE A 74 -0.73 2.02 -0.67
C PHE A 74 -1.38 2.88 -1.77
N TYR A 75 -1.15 2.51 -3.03
CA TYR A 75 -1.70 3.24 -4.18
C TYR A 75 -3.19 2.96 -4.38
N TYR A 76 -3.63 1.73 -4.16
CA TYR A 76 -5.03 1.34 -4.28
C TYR A 76 -5.92 2.13 -3.30
N GLY A 77 -5.57 2.12 -2.03
CA GLY A 77 -6.34 2.83 -1.01
C GLY A 77 -6.32 4.34 -1.18
N ALA A 78 -5.19 4.93 -1.62
CA ALA A 78 -5.12 6.35 -1.93
C ALA A 78 -6.05 6.73 -3.10
N THR A 79 -6.08 5.89 -4.15
CA THR A 79 -6.98 6.11 -5.30
C THR A 79 -8.44 5.96 -4.91
N VAL A 80 -8.79 4.93 -4.11
CA VAL A 80 -10.15 4.73 -3.59
C VAL A 80 -10.58 5.92 -2.72
N ALA A 81 -9.71 6.42 -1.83
CA ALA A 81 -10.01 7.62 -1.04
C ALA A 81 -10.30 8.82 -1.94
N GLY A 82 -9.50 9.04 -2.98
CA GLY A 82 -9.72 10.09 -3.97
C GLY A 82 -11.05 9.94 -4.71
N ILE A 83 -11.42 8.73 -5.13
CA ILE A 83 -12.72 8.47 -5.78
C ILE A 83 -13.87 8.82 -4.82
N ILE A 84 -13.84 8.33 -3.58
CA ILE A 84 -14.89 8.60 -2.60
C ILE A 84 -15.04 10.11 -2.36
N ALA A 85 -13.92 10.82 -2.12
CA ALA A 85 -13.94 12.25 -1.84
C ALA A 85 -14.43 13.10 -3.04
N ASN A 86 -14.18 12.67 -4.27
CA ASN A 86 -14.55 13.44 -5.47
C ASN A 86 -15.98 13.15 -5.96
N PHE A 87 -16.51 11.96 -5.70
CA PHE A 87 -17.79 11.51 -6.28
C PHE A 87 -18.90 11.24 -5.25
N THR A 88 -18.63 11.57 -3.97
CA THR A 88 -19.64 11.47 -2.90
C THR A 88 -19.58 12.71 -2.00
N ASP A 89 -20.55 12.78 -1.07
CA ASP A 89 -20.60 13.76 0.03
C ASP A 89 -19.83 13.27 1.28
N ILE A 90 -18.91 12.30 1.14
CA ILE A 90 -18.16 11.67 2.21
C ILE A 90 -16.71 12.15 2.15
N GLU A 91 -16.20 12.66 3.26
CA GLU A 91 -14.76 12.90 3.39
C GLU A 91 -14.01 11.56 3.42
N ALA A 92 -12.94 11.44 2.63
CA ALA A 92 -12.14 10.23 2.62
C ALA A 92 -10.64 10.53 2.54
N THR A 93 -9.87 9.82 3.36
CA THR A 93 -8.41 9.89 3.40
C THR A 93 -7.82 8.48 3.45
N SER A 94 -6.56 8.35 3.06
CA SER A 94 -5.82 7.09 3.19
C SER A 94 -4.64 7.26 4.14
N ILE A 95 -4.32 6.22 4.89
CA ILE A 95 -3.16 6.19 5.79
C ILE A 95 -2.27 4.99 5.47
N GLN A 96 -0.95 5.22 5.58
CA GLN A 96 0.03 4.15 5.49
C GLN A 96 0.02 3.31 6.77
N THR A 97 0.11 1.99 6.62
CA THR A 97 0.19 1.02 7.73
C THR A 97 1.18 -0.09 7.38
N ALA A 98 1.34 -1.07 8.27
CA ALA A 98 2.03 -2.32 7.93
C ALA A 98 1.18 -3.25 7.07
N ALA A 99 -0.10 -3.01 6.89
CA ALA A 99 -1.14 -3.70 6.11
C ALA A 99 -2.10 -4.56 6.98
N SER A 100 -2.45 -5.77 6.56
CA SER A 100 -3.68 -6.50 6.93
C SER A 100 -4.01 -6.53 8.42
N ILE A 101 -3.12 -6.97 9.28
CA ILE A 101 -3.38 -7.08 10.74
C ILE A 101 -3.53 -5.69 11.37
N ASP A 102 -2.66 -4.74 11.01
CA ASP A 102 -2.76 -3.37 11.51
C ASP A 102 -4.04 -2.68 11.02
N ASN A 103 -4.44 -2.92 9.77
CA ASN A 103 -5.69 -2.39 9.21
C ASN A 103 -6.91 -2.90 9.98
N LEU A 104 -6.94 -4.20 10.28
CA LEU A 104 -8.01 -4.84 11.04
C LEU A 104 -8.10 -4.31 12.47
N LEU A 105 -6.96 -4.03 13.11
CA LEU A 105 -6.92 -3.38 14.43
C LEU A 105 -7.45 -1.95 14.39
N LEU A 106 -7.05 -1.18 13.37
CA LEU A 106 -7.55 0.19 13.19
C LEU A 106 -9.06 0.21 12.96
N ILE A 107 -9.60 -0.71 12.14
CA ILE A 107 -11.04 -0.85 11.93
C ILE A 107 -11.75 -1.14 13.24
N ARG A 108 -11.23 -2.07 14.06
CA ARG A 108 -11.81 -2.47 15.35
C ARG A 108 -11.71 -1.36 16.39
N ASP A 109 -10.55 -0.72 16.52
CA ASP A 109 -10.21 0.10 17.68
C ASP A 109 -10.39 1.61 17.45
N LYS A 110 -10.47 2.05 16.19
CA LYS A 110 -10.50 3.48 15.82
C LYS A 110 -11.79 3.93 15.16
N THR A 111 -12.66 3.01 14.73
CA THR A 111 -13.98 3.39 14.24
C THR A 111 -14.80 3.97 15.41
N ASP A 112 -15.32 5.18 15.21
CA ASP A 112 -16.16 5.91 16.17
C ASP A 112 -17.39 6.44 15.44
N LEU A 113 -18.43 5.63 15.39
CA LEU A 113 -19.68 5.97 14.70
C LEU A 113 -20.37 7.18 15.34
N GLY A 114 -20.17 7.42 16.65
CA GLY A 114 -20.70 8.58 17.35
C GLY A 114 -20.12 9.90 16.87
N LYS A 115 -18.86 9.88 16.42
CA LYS A 115 -18.18 11.02 15.79
C LYS A 115 -18.22 11.01 14.26
N GLY A 116 -18.87 10.00 13.66
CA GLY A 116 -18.93 9.84 12.22
C GLY A 116 -17.60 9.41 11.58
N VAL A 117 -16.63 8.87 12.36
CA VAL A 117 -15.34 8.38 11.87
C VAL A 117 -15.39 6.87 11.65
N ILE A 118 -15.17 6.45 10.42
CA ILE A 118 -15.22 5.05 10.02
C ILE A 118 -13.88 4.64 9.41
N TYR A 119 -13.32 3.55 9.91
CA TYR A 119 -12.13 2.94 9.31
C TYR A 119 -12.55 1.81 8.37
N CYS A 120 -11.98 1.85 7.18
CA CYS A 120 -11.99 0.79 6.18
C CYS A 120 -10.54 0.37 5.88
N GLY A 121 -10.34 -0.72 5.19
CA GLY A 121 -8.97 -1.12 4.84
C GLY A 121 -8.90 -2.23 3.80
N THR A 122 -7.70 -2.36 3.25
CA THR A 122 -7.31 -3.44 2.36
C THR A 122 -6.70 -4.57 3.17
N VAL A 123 -7.17 -5.79 2.99
CA VAL A 123 -6.73 -6.94 3.79
C VAL A 123 -6.59 -8.21 2.95
N LEU A 124 -5.65 -9.06 3.34
CA LEU A 124 -5.54 -10.42 2.84
C LEU A 124 -6.59 -11.33 3.49
N PRO A 125 -7.10 -12.33 2.78
CA PRO A 125 -8.24 -13.12 3.22
C PRO A 125 -7.93 -14.00 4.44
N GLU A 126 -6.74 -14.57 4.56
CA GLU A 126 -6.34 -15.35 5.74
C GLU A 126 -6.24 -14.47 6.98
N SER A 127 -5.66 -13.28 6.85
CA SER A 127 -5.57 -12.30 7.95
C SER A 127 -6.97 -11.86 8.40
N ALA A 128 -7.86 -11.59 7.44
CA ALA A 128 -9.25 -11.25 7.71
C ALA A 128 -9.99 -12.41 8.40
N TYR A 129 -9.81 -13.64 7.91
CA TYR A 129 -10.40 -14.83 8.50
C TYR A 129 -9.93 -15.05 9.94
N LEU A 130 -8.62 -15.03 10.18
CA LEU A 130 -8.04 -15.24 11.50
C LEU A 130 -8.45 -14.14 12.50
N ALA A 131 -8.58 -12.90 12.05
CA ALA A 131 -9.04 -11.79 12.89
C ALA A 131 -10.55 -11.84 13.15
N TYR A 132 -11.36 -12.16 12.15
CA TYR A 132 -12.81 -12.26 12.25
C TYR A 132 -13.25 -13.41 13.17
N THR A 133 -12.55 -14.55 13.09
CA THR A 133 -12.82 -15.74 13.92
C THR A 133 -12.18 -15.68 15.31
N GLY A 134 -11.32 -14.67 15.58
CA GLY A 134 -10.59 -14.55 16.84
C GLY A 134 -9.48 -15.60 17.02
N THR A 135 -9.06 -16.28 15.95
CA THR A 135 -8.00 -17.30 16.01
C THR A 135 -6.59 -16.69 15.92
N HIS A 136 -6.45 -15.46 15.48
CA HIS A 136 -5.20 -14.71 15.57
C HIS A 136 -5.00 -14.14 16.98
N GLU A 137 -3.79 -14.21 17.53
CA GLU A 137 -3.46 -13.81 18.90
C GLU A 137 -3.98 -12.41 19.27
N ARG A 138 -3.79 -11.43 18.40
CA ARG A 138 -4.22 -10.03 18.63
C ARG A 138 -5.74 -9.82 18.61
N PHE A 139 -6.51 -10.82 18.21
CA PHE A 139 -7.98 -10.78 18.07
C PHE A 139 -8.71 -11.83 18.92
N LYS A 140 -7.99 -12.64 19.72
CA LYS A 140 -8.53 -13.75 20.49
C LYS A 140 -9.70 -13.37 21.39
N ASP A 141 -9.58 -12.25 22.11
CA ASP A 141 -10.59 -11.80 23.07
C ASP A 141 -11.55 -10.75 22.47
N ASN A 142 -11.21 -10.20 21.32
CA ASN A 142 -11.99 -9.17 20.63
C ASN A 142 -11.81 -9.30 19.11
N PRO A 143 -12.60 -10.15 18.44
CA PRO A 143 -12.56 -10.35 16.98
C PRO A 143 -12.80 -9.06 16.20
N ALA A 144 -12.28 -9.01 14.97
CA ALA A 144 -12.45 -7.85 14.10
C ALA A 144 -13.89 -7.73 13.61
N PRO A 145 -14.60 -6.62 13.88
CA PRO A 145 -15.98 -6.40 13.48
C PRO A 145 -16.06 -5.88 12.04
N ILE A 146 -15.72 -6.71 11.06
CA ILE A 146 -15.62 -6.34 9.66
C ILE A 146 -16.74 -6.91 8.79
N ALA A 147 -17.02 -6.20 7.69
CA ALA A 147 -17.81 -6.68 6.58
C ALA A 147 -17.12 -6.33 5.25
N ILE A 148 -17.25 -7.21 4.25
CA ILE A 148 -16.66 -7.04 2.93
C ILE A 148 -17.49 -6.05 2.12
N LEU A 149 -16.83 -5.07 1.46
CA LEU A 149 -17.48 -4.27 0.44
C LEU A 149 -17.29 -4.89 -0.94
N TRP A 150 -16.05 -5.31 -1.27
CA TRP A 150 -15.75 -6.03 -2.52
C TRP A 150 -14.48 -6.87 -2.43
N ALA A 151 -14.37 -7.89 -3.29
CA ALA A 151 -13.10 -8.51 -3.61
C ALA A 151 -12.33 -7.63 -4.59
N MET A 152 -11.01 -7.45 -4.34
CA MET A 152 -10.20 -6.48 -5.07
C MET A 152 -9.51 -7.10 -6.29
N TYR A 153 -8.40 -7.76 -6.08
CA TYR A 153 -7.53 -8.40 -7.08
C TYR A 153 -6.74 -9.53 -6.40
N PRO A 154 -6.20 -10.50 -7.15
CA PRO A 154 -5.39 -11.56 -6.54
C PRO A 154 -3.99 -11.04 -6.19
N ASN A 155 -3.53 -11.33 -4.98
CA ASN A 155 -2.13 -11.31 -4.62
C ASN A 155 -1.49 -12.66 -4.97
N TYR A 156 -0.18 -12.63 -5.16
CA TYR A 156 0.68 -13.78 -5.34
C TYR A 156 1.76 -13.75 -4.27
N LEU A 157 2.01 -14.88 -3.62
CA LEU A 157 3.08 -14.97 -2.63
C LEU A 157 4.42 -15.17 -3.35
N HIS A 158 5.28 -14.17 -3.25
CA HIS A 158 6.63 -14.20 -3.80
C HIS A 158 7.62 -14.63 -2.72
N ILE A 159 8.58 -15.45 -3.07
CA ILE A 159 9.82 -15.66 -2.32
C ILE A 159 10.95 -15.20 -3.24
N VAL A 160 11.39 -13.96 -3.03
CA VAL A 160 12.29 -13.25 -3.94
C VAL A 160 13.75 -13.46 -3.55
N THR A 161 14.58 -13.83 -4.50
CA THR A 161 16.02 -13.98 -4.38
C THR A 161 16.72 -13.66 -5.71
N THR A 162 17.97 -14.08 -5.88
CA THR A 162 18.74 -13.94 -7.13
C THR A 162 19.19 -15.29 -7.65
N THR A 163 19.46 -15.39 -8.95
CA THR A 163 19.89 -16.65 -9.58
C THR A 163 21.22 -17.19 -9.04
N ASP A 164 22.06 -16.30 -8.50
CA ASP A 164 23.38 -16.62 -7.91
C ASP A 164 23.34 -16.89 -6.40
N SER A 165 22.17 -16.82 -5.75
CA SER A 165 22.02 -17.05 -4.30
C SER A 165 22.19 -18.50 -3.86
N GLY A 166 22.00 -19.44 -4.76
CA GLY A 166 21.92 -20.86 -4.46
C GLY A 166 20.58 -21.31 -3.83
N ILE A 167 19.61 -20.41 -3.66
CA ILE A 167 18.29 -20.73 -3.11
C ILE A 167 17.37 -21.13 -4.26
N LYS A 168 16.88 -22.37 -4.26
CA LYS A 168 16.03 -22.95 -5.31
C LYS A 168 14.69 -23.48 -4.78
N SER A 169 14.61 -23.74 -3.47
CA SER A 169 13.45 -24.26 -2.78
C SER A 169 13.27 -23.58 -1.42
N ILE A 170 12.11 -23.74 -0.79
CA ILE A 170 11.84 -23.16 0.53
C ILE A 170 12.83 -23.67 1.57
N ILE A 171 13.28 -24.93 1.48
CA ILE A 171 14.21 -25.52 2.46
C ILE A 171 15.60 -24.86 2.40
N ASP A 172 16.01 -24.31 1.25
CA ASP A 172 17.29 -23.62 1.09
C ASP A 172 17.35 -22.26 1.83
N LEU A 173 16.23 -21.80 2.35
CA LEU A 173 16.17 -20.60 3.22
C LEU A 173 16.84 -20.85 4.57
N LYS A 174 17.06 -22.10 5.00
CA LYS A 174 17.79 -22.41 6.24
C LYS A 174 19.23 -21.89 6.17
N GLY A 175 19.64 -21.22 7.26
CA GLY A 175 20.96 -20.58 7.33
C GLY A 175 21.08 -19.30 6.50
N LYS A 176 20.01 -18.75 5.94
CA LYS A 176 20.02 -17.52 5.14
C LYS A 176 19.47 -16.33 5.93
N ARG A 177 19.76 -15.12 5.44
CA ARG A 177 19.18 -13.86 5.93
C ARG A 177 17.88 -13.62 5.18
N VAL A 178 16.76 -13.76 5.86
CA VAL A 178 15.44 -13.76 5.23
C VAL A 178 14.52 -12.74 5.89
N SER A 179 13.80 -11.96 5.08
CA SER A 179 12.70 -11.11 5.56
C SER A 179 11.35 -11.77 5.28
N THR A 180 10.49 -11.83 6.29
CA THR A 180 9.16 -12.45 6.20
C THR A 180 8.02 -11.44 6.00
N GLY A 181 8.33 -10.17 5.75
CA GLY A 181 7.34 -9.10 5.70
C GLY A 181 7.35 -8.23 6.95
N ALA A 182 6.75 -7.04 6.85
CA ALA A 182 6.69 -6.11 7.98
C ALA A 182 5.84 -6.67 9.13
N PRO A 183 6.19 -6.37 10.40
CA PRO A 183 5.37 -6.79 11.54
C PRO A 183 3.94 -6.27 11.42
N GLY A 184 2.94 -7.16 11.55
CA GLY A 184 1.53 -6.80 11.37
C GLY A 184 1.05 -6.75 9.92
N SER A 185 1.87 -7.19 8.96
CA SER A 185 1.45 -7.36 7.57
C SER A 185 0.81 -8.73 7.33
N GLY A 186 -0.07 -8.82 6.31
CA GLY A 186 -0.55 -10.11 5.84
C GLY A 186 0.55 -10.94 5.19
N THR A 187 1.53 -10.30 4.53
CA THR A 187 2.72 -11.00 4.02
C THR A 187 3.42 -11.79 5.12
N GLU A 188 3.60 -11.21 6.31
CA GLU A 188 4.21 -11.92 7.44
C GLU A 188 3.37 -13.11 7.87
N VAL A 189 2.04 -12.94 7.95
CA VAL A 189 1.12 -14.05 8.30
C VAL A 189 1.27 -15.20 7.31
N GLU A 190 1.17 -14.92 6.00
CA GLU A 190 1.31 -15.93 4.95
C GLU A 190 2.69 -16.60 4.95
N ALA A 191 3.77 -15.79 5.08
CA ALA A 191 5.14 -16.30 5.12
C ALA A 191 5.35 -17.26 6.30
N LEU A 192 4.86 -16.91 7.49
CA LEU A 192 5.00 -17.75 8.68
C LEU A 192 4.18 -19.04 8.56
N LEU A 193 2.97 -19.00 7.97
CA LEU A 193 2.16 -20.18 7.70
C LEU A 193 2.82 -21.14 6.69
N VAL A 194 3.37 -20.59 5.60
CA VAL A 194 4.11 -21.37 4.58
C VAL A 194 5.37 -21.99 5.18
N LEU A 195 6.14 -21.24 5.96
CA LEU A 195 7.34 -21.72 6.63
C LEU A 195 7.01 -22.82 7.66
N GLU A 196 5.94 -22.65 8.44
CA GLU A 196 5.45 -23.67 9.37
C GLU A 196 5.14 -24.99 8.63
N LEU A 197 4.40 -24.91 7.51
CA LEU A 197 4.05 -26.07 6.70
C LEU A 197 5.27 -26.74 6.04
N ALA A 198 6.31 -25.96 5.73
CA ALA A 198 7.60 -26.43 5.23
C ALA A 198 8.53 -26.95 6.35
N GLY A 199 8.11 -26.90 7.62
CA GLY A 199 8.93 -27.34 8.76
C GLY A 199 10.10 -26.41 9.08
N ILE A 200 9.98 -25.12 8.78
CA ILE A 200 10.99 -24.08 9.05
C ILE A 200 10.52 -23.16 10.18
N LYS A 201 11.40 -22.92 11.14
CA LYS A 201 11.19 -21.99 12.26
C LYS A 201 12.15 -20.81 12.10
N PRO A 202 11.68 -19.62 11.73
CA PRO A 202 12.55 -18.47 11.43
C PRO A 202 13.54 -18.12 12.53
N ASP A 203 13.10 -18.19 13.79
CA ASP A 203 13.91 -17.90 14.99
C ASP A 203 15.06 -18.89 15.22
N LYS A 204 15.02 -20.08 14.59
CA LYS A 204 16.02 -21.15 14.76
C LYS A 204 16.76 -21.47 13.47
N ASP A 205 16.06 -21.44 12.33
CA ASP A 205 16.57 -21.96 11.08
C ASP A 205 17.19 -20.86 10.20
N PHE A 206 16.87 -19.59 10.40
CA PHE A 206 17.47 -18.49 9.63
C PHE A 206 18.79 -18.02 10.27
N LEU A 207 19.75 -17.64 9.44
CA LEU A 207 20.95 -16.94 9.90
C LEU A 207 20.60 -15.58 10.52
N LYS A 208 19.64 -14.88 9.86
CA LYS A 208 19.05 -13.64 10.35
C LYS A 208 17.61 -13.56 9.90
N TRP A 209 16.73 -13.35 10.85
CA TRP A 209 15.32 -13.12 10.58
C TRP A 209 15.01 -11.63 10.61
N GLU A 210 14.68 -11.09 9.45
CA GLU A 210 14.23 -9.72 9.27
C GLU A 210 12.71 -9.66 9.05
N ARG A 211 12.12 -8.52 9.39
CA ARG A 211 10.67 -8.28 9.30
C ARG A 211 10.48 -6.89 8.71
N LEU A 212 10.55 -6.80 7.37
CA LEU A 212 10.66 -5.55 6.63
C LEU A 212 9.59 -5.47 5.54
N GLY A 213 9.21 -4.24 5.16
CA GLY A 213 8.37 -3.99 4.01
C GLY A 213 9.05 -4.35 2.68
N PRO A 214 8.29 -4.36 1.56
CA PRO A 214 8.83 -4.83 0.27
C PRO A 214 9.94 -3.93 -0.27
N LYS A 215 9.87 -2.62 -0.05
CA LYS A 215 10.89 -1.68 -0.54
C LYS A 215 12.21 -1.88 0.20
N GLU A 216 12.17 -1.91 1.53
CA GLU A 216 13.35 -2.12 2.37
C GLU A 216 13.97 -3.49 2.13
N SER A 217 13.14 -4.54 1.98
CA SER A 217 13.61 -5.89 1.67
C SER A 217 14.30 -5.95 0.30
N ALA A 218 13.72 -5.30 -0.72
CA ALA A 218 14.31 -5.20 -2.05
C ALA A 218 15.65 -4.46 -2.05
N ASP A 219 15.73 -3.33 -1.34
CA ASP A 219 16.96 -2.54 -1.21
C ASP A 219 18.06 -3.33 -0.49
N LEU A 220 17.73 -4.06 0.58
CA LEU A 220 18.70 -4.91 1.28
C LEU A 220 19.16 -6.10 0.42
N LEU A 221 18.25 -6.76 -0.33
CA LEU A 221 18.65 -7.82 -1.26
C LEU A 221 19.58 -7.29 -2.34
N LEU A 222 19.26 -6.15 -2.96
CA LEU A 222 20.08 -5.52 -4.00
C LEU A 222 21.50 -5.21 -3.52
N ASN A 223 21.66 -4.87 -2.23
CA ASN A 223 22.93 -4.47 -1.61
C ASN A 223 23.59 -5.60 -0.82
N GLY A 224 23.08 -6.84 -0.90
CA GLY A 224 23.65 -8.02 -0.25
C GLY A 224 23.42 -8.08 1.26
N GLY A 225 22.46 -7.34 1.80
CA GLY A 225 22.07 -7.39 3.21
C GLY A 225 21.05 -8.50 3.53
N LEU A 226 20.28 -8.95 2.53
CA LEU A 226 19.41 -10.11 2.55
C LEU A 226 19.80 -11.14 1.50
N ASP A 227 19.41 -12.38 1.71
CA ASP A 227 19.55 -13.48 0.74
C ASP A 227 18.20 -13.78 0.06
N ALA A 228 17.08 -13.58 0.77
CA ALA A 228 15.73 -13.71 0.24
C ALA A 228 14.73 -12.88 1.04
N PHE A 229 13.55 -12.63 0.46
CA PHE A 229 12.43 -12.07 1.19
C PHE A 229 11.08 -12.57 0.67
N PHE A 230 10.10 -12.63 1.58
CA PHE A 230 8.71 -12.89 1.25
C PHE A 230 7.97 -11.60 0.93
N TRP A 231 7.07 -11.68 -0.03
CA TRP A 231 6.17 -10.60 -0.38
C TRP A 231 4.86 -11.15 -0.94
N SER A 232 3.72 -10.72 -0.42
CA SER A 232 2.41 -11.00 -0.99
C SER A 232 1.84 -9.75 -1.63
N GLY A 233 1.68 -9.78 -2.95
CA GLY A 233 1.25 -8.60 -3.71
C GLY A 233 0.71 -8.93 -5.09
N GLY A 234 0.01 -7.95 -5.67
CA GLY A 234 -0.47 -8.00 -7.05
C GLY A 234 0.66 -7.91 -8.07
N LEU A 235 0.41 -8.38 -9.27
CA LEU A 235 1.38 -8.41 -10.36
C LEU A 235 1.16 -7.26 -11.37
N PRO A 236 2.22 -6.46 -11.69
CA PRO A 236 3.51 -6.42 -10.99
C PRO A 236 3.43 -5.61 -9.69
N THR A 237 4.27 -5.97 -8.70
CA THR A 237 4.55 -5.11 -7.54
C THR A 237 5.71 -4.17 -7.87
N GLY A 238 5.54 -2.88 -7.63
CA GLY A 238 6.50 -1.84 -8.01
C GLY A 238 7.91 -2.05 -7.45
N SER A 239 8.05 -2.35 -6.16
CA SER A 239 9.35 -2.58 -5.51
C SER A 239 10.09 -3.82 -6.04
N VAL A 240 9.36 -4.89 -6.40
CA VAL A 240 9.96 -6.10 -6.99
C VAL A 240 10.40 -5.84 -8.44
N LEU A 241 9.59 -5.09 -9.19
CA LEU A 241 9.94 -4.71 -10.57
C LEU A 241 11.18 -3.78 -10.62
N GLU A 242 11.25 -2.82 -9.70
CA GLU A 242 12.41 -1.94 -9.56
C GLU A 242 13.67 -2.72 -9.18
N LEU A 243 13.57 -3.67 -8.24
CA LEU A 243 14.65 -4.59 -7.88
C LEU A 243 15.14 -5.38 -9.08
N SER A 244 14.24 -5.99 -9.84
CA SER A 244 14.59 -6.77 -11.04
C SER A 244 15.39 -5.95 -12.06
N LYS A 245 14.92 -4.73 -12.38
CA LYS A 245 15.63 -3.81 -13.27
C LYS A 245 17.01 -3.42 -12.74
N SER A 246 17.09 -3.14 -11.43
CA SER A 246 18.36 -2.76 -10.77
C SER A 246 19.37 -3.91 -10.73
N LEU A 247 18.91 -5.15 -10.53
CA LEU A 247 19.74 -6.35 -10.63
C LEU A 247 20.27 -6.55 -12.05
N ALA A 248 19.43 -6.39 -13.07
CA ALA A 248 19.84 -6.52 -14.47
C ALA A 248 20.95 -5.52 -14.86
N LEU A 249 20.88 -4.27 -14.36
CA LEU A 249 21.95 -3.26 -14.55
C LEU A 249 23.27 -3.66 -13.89
N ARG A 250 23.24 -4.56 -12.90
CA ARG A 250 24.42 -5.12 -12.22
C ARG A 250 24.86 -6.47 -12.78
N GLY A 251 24.28 -6.92 -13.91
CA GLY A 251 24.55 -8.22 -14.50
C GLY A 251 24.03 -9.41 -13.70
N LYS A 252 23.06 -9.16 -12.81
CA LYS A 252 22.38 -10.17 -12.00
C LYS A 252 20.94 -10.33 -12.45
N GLN A 253 20.33 -11.47 -12.11
CA GLN A 253 18.94 -11.76 -12.45
C GLN A 253 18.15 -12.12 -11.19
N ILE A 254 16.93 -11.61 -11.12
CA ILE A 254 15.97 -12.01 -10.08
C ILE A 254 15.60 -13.50 -10.26
N TYR A 255 15.36 -14.17 -9.15
CA TYR A 255 14.80 -15.52 -9.11
C TYR A 255 13.67 -15.56 -8.09
N LEU A 256 12.56 -16.14 -8.47
CA LEU A 256 11.44 -16.39 -7.57
C LEU A 256 11.45 -17.86 -7.19
N VAL A 257 11.52 -18.15 -5.89
CA VAL A 257 11.54 -19.52 -5.38
C VAL A 257 10.12 -20.08 -5.43
N PRO A 258 9.91 -21.25 -6.08
CA PRO A 258 8.60 -21.87 -6.15
C PRO A 258 8.12 -22.32 -4.76
N ILE A 259 6.80 -22.32 -4.57
CA ILE A 259 6.16 -22.99 -3.44
C ILE A 259 5.88 -24.43 -3.84
N ASP A 260 6.45 -25.36 -3.10
CA ASP A 260 6.27 -26.81 -3.36
C ASP A 260 4.79 -27.19 -3.32
N GLU A 261 4.38 -28.10 -4.22
CA GLU A 261 3.00 -28.58 -4.33
C GLU A 261 2.47 -29.14 -3.01
N SER A 262 3.32 -29.83 -2.23
CA SER A 262 2.97 -30.36 -0.91
C SER A 262 2.62 -29.25 0.09
N VAL A 263 3.38 -28.16 0.10
CA VAL A 263 3.14 -26.98 0.95
C VAL A 263 1.87 -26.27 0.49
N ALA A 264 1.70 -26.07 -0.83
CA ALA A 264 0.52 -25.43 -1.39
C ALA A 264 -0.76 -26.22 -1.09
N SER A 265 -0.72 -27.55 -1.25
CA SER A 265 -1.83 -28.46 -0.95
C SER A 265 -2.17 -28.46 0.55
N ALA A 266 -1.16 -28.50 1.43
CA ALA A 266 -1.36 -28.41 2.87
C ALA A 266 -1.99 -27.07 3.29
N PHE A 267 -1.56 -25.96 2.66
CA PHE A 267 -2.12 -24.64 2.92
C PHE A 267 -3.60 -24.55 2.52
N THR A 268 -3.92 -24.98 1.29
CA THR A 268 -5.31 -24.94 0.78
C THR A 268 -6.25 -25.88 1.53
N ALA A 269 -5.75 -27.02 2.01
CA ALA A 269 -6.51 -27.94 2.86
C ALA A 269 -6.80 -27.35 4.25
N ARG A 270 -5.83 -26.62 4.83
CA ARG A 270 -5.98 -25.96 6.15
C ARG A 270 -6.89 -24.73 6.09
N TYR A 271 -6.90 -24.00 4.95
CA TYR A 271 -7.64 -22.76 4.75
C TYR A 271 -8.45 -22.82 3.45
N PRO A 272 -9.52 -23.64 3.39
CA PRO A 272 -10.29 -23.84 2.18
C PRO A 272 -10.97 -22.55 1.73
N GLY A 273 -10.86 -22.22 0.43
CA GLY A 273 -11.46 -21.02 -0.17
C GLY A 273 -10.71 -19.71 0.10
N ILE A 274 -9.59 -19.76 0.85
CA ILE A 274 -8.77 -18.57 1.17
C ILE A 274 -7.64 -18.41 0.16
N ALA A 275 -6.97 -19.52 -0.18
CA ALA A 275 -5.88 -19.57 -1.14
C ALA A 275 -6.18 -20.52 -2.28
N ALA A 276 -5.53 -20.29 -3.42
CA ALA A 276 -5.52 -21.22 -4.55
C ALA A 276 -4.10 -21.33 -5.12
N PRO A 277 -3.75 -22.47 -5.76
CA PRO A 277 -2.53 -22.55 -6.54
C PRO A 277 -2.53 -21.51 -7.66
N GLY A 278 -1.37 -20.93 -7.94
CA GLY A 278 -1.18 -19.93 -8.97
C GLY A 278 0.22 -19.98 -9.56
N VAL A 279 0.47 -19.14 -10.54
CA VAL A 279 1.76 -19.02 -11.22
C VAL A 279 2.09 -17.54 -11.39
N ILE A 280 3.31 -17.14 -11.03
CA ILE A 280 3.86 -15.85 -11.41
C ILE A 280 4.57 -16.04 -12.76
N PRO A 281 4.08 -15.46 -13.87
CA PRO A 281 4.72 -15.58 -15.18
C PRO A 281 6.13 -14.95 -15.14
N LYS A 282 7.09 -15.63 -15.75
CA LYS A 282 8.49 -15.18 -15.80
C LYS A 282 8.66 -13.77 -16.35
N ASP A 283 7.83 -13.40 -17.32
CA ASP A 283 7.93 -12.11 -18.01
C ASP A 283 7.53 -10.91 -17.12
N VAL A 284 6.83 -11.14 -15.98
CA VAL A 284 6.43 -10.07 -15.06
C VAL A 284 7.65 -9.35 -14.48
N TYR A 285 8.66 -10.13 -14.09
CA TYR A 285 9.88 -9.60 -13.46
C TYR A 285 11.17 -10.02 -14.17
N GLY A 286 11.10 -10.76 -15.27
CA GLY A 286 12.29 -11.28 -15.96
C GLY A 286 12.98 -12.44 -15.20
N SER A 287 12.21 -13.24 -14.45
CA SER A 287 12.68 -14.48 -13.85
C SER A 287 13.02 -15.51 -14.94
N PRO A 288 13.93 -16.49 -14.71
CA PRO A 288 14.25 -17.48 -15.74
C PRO A 288 13.07 -18.36 -16.16
N GLU A 289 12.14 -18.61 -15.26
CA GLU A 289 11.03 -19.53 -15.44
C GLU A 289 9.76 -19.02 -14.75
N ASP A 290 8.61 -19.56 -15.17
CA ASP A 290 7.34 -19.36 -14.48
C ASP A 290 7.41 -19.98 -13.08
N THR A 291 6.88 -19.29 -12.09
CA THR A 291 7.04 -19.68 -10.68
C THR A 291 5.69 -20.13 -10.09
N PRO A 292 5.52 -21.43 -9.78
CA PRO A 292 4.39 -21.93 -8.99
C PRO A 292 4.33 -21.26 -7.62
N THR A 293 3.14 -20.81 -7.21
CA THR A 293 2.94 -20.13 -5.94
C THR A 293 1.50 -20.30 -5.44
N LEU A 294 1.18 -19.61 -4.35
CA LEU A 294 -0.17 -19.42 -3.83
C LEU A 294 -0.72 -18.04 -4.22
N THR A 295 -2.01 -18.01 -4.52
CA THR A 295 -2.76 -16.78 -4.80
C THR A 295 -3.84 -16.56 -3.76
N PHE A 296 -4.07 -15.25 -3.45
CA PHE A 296 -4.99 -14.81 -2.43
C PHE A 296 -5.78 -13.61 -2.96
N TRP A 297 -7.12 -13.70 -3.01
CA TRP A 297 -7.91 -12.54 -3.40
C TRP A 297 -8.01 -11.56 -2.24
N ASN A 298 -7.61 -10.33 -2.47
CA ASN A 298 -7.70 -9.27 -1.47
C ASN A 298 -9.14 -8.84 -1.25
N MET A 299 -9.43 -8.36 -0.04
CA MET A 299 -10.71 -7.80 0.35
C MET A 299 -10.58 -6.31 0.68
N PHE A 300 -11.52 -5.51 0.25
CA PHE A 300 -11.77 -4.20 0.82
C PHE A 300 -12.88 -4.35 1.85
N VAL A 301 -12.56 -4.03 3.10
CA VAL A 301 -13.45 -4.22 4.24
C VAL A 301 -13.65 -2.92 4.99
N CYS A 302 -14.82 -2.75 5.63
CA CYS A 302 -15.10 -1.68 6.58
C CYS A 302 -15.62 -2.27 7.88
N HIS A 303 -15.76 -1.43 8.91
CA HIS A 303 -16.45 -1.83 10.13
C HIS A 303 -17.86 -2.31 9.80
N LYS A 304 -18.29 -3.43 10.40
CA LYS A 304 -19.59 -4.08 10.09
C LYS A 304 -20.81 -3.17 10.32
N ASP A 305 -20.69 -2.24 11.26
CA ASP A 305 -21.77 -1.31 11.63
C ASP A 305 -21.65 0.04 10.85
N THR A 306 -20.86 0.11 9.77
CA THR A 306 -20.88 1.24 8.83
C THR A 306 -22.33 1.45 8.36
N PRO A 307 -22.88 2.68 8.36
CA PRO A 307 -24.24 2.90 7.88
C PRO A 307 -24.46 2.38 6.46
N VAL A 308 -25.60 1.77 6.21
CA VAL A 308 -25.92 1.12 4.92
C VAL A 308 -25.80 2.09 3.74
N ASP A 309 -26.24 3.34 3.91
CA ASP A 309 -26.16 4.39 2.89
C ASP A 309 -24.72 4.82 2.60
N VAL A 310 -23.86 4.84 3.63
CA VAL A 310 -22.44 5.14 3.48
C VAL A 310 -21.70 4.03 2.71
N ALA A 311 -21.86 2.77 3.13
CA ALA A 311 -21.27 1.64 2.45
C ALA A 311 -21.77 1.49 1.00
N TYR A 312 -23.05 1.78 0.75
CA TYR A 312 -23.62 1.83 -0.60
C TYR A 312 -22.95 2.91 -1.46
N LYS A 313 -22.85 4.15 -0.96
CA LYS A 313 -22.21 5.26 -1.67
C LYS A 313 -20.74 4.97 -2.00
N ILE A 314 -19.98 4.42 -1.04
CA ILE A 314 -18.59 4.02 -1.23
C ILE A 314 -18.48 2.99 -2.37
N THR A 315 -19.28 1.91 -2.27
CA THR A 315 -19.25 0.83 -3.27
C THR A 315 -19.63 1.36 -4.65
N LYS A 316 -20.73 2.10 -4.75
CA LYS A 316 -21.20 2.70 -5.99
C LYS A 316 -20.16 3.61 -6.61
N ALA A 317 -19.60 4.56 -5.85
CA ALA A 317 -18.62 5.50 -6.37
C ALA A 317 -17.40 4.78 -6.95
N VAL A 318 -16.89 3.73 -6.29
CA VAL A 318 -15.73 2.99 -6.78
C VAL A 318 -16.06 2.23 -8.06
N PHE A 319 -17.19 1.52 -8.12
CA PHE A 319 -17.52 0.72 -9.29
C PHE A 319 -18.01 1.53 -10.50
N GLU A 320 -18.53 2.74 -10.29
CA GLU A 320 -18.86 3.67 -11.39
C GLU A 320 -17.62 4.41 -11.93
N HIS A 321 -16.47 4.37 -11.23
CA HIS A 321 -15.23 5.05 -11.61
C HIS A 321 -14.01 4.11 -11.60
N LEU A 322 -14.22 2.84 -12.00
CA LEU A 322 -13.16 1.84 -12.08
C LEU A 322 -12.03 2.22 -13.05
N ASP A 323 -12.33 3.01 -14.08
CA ASP A 323 -11.35 3.54 -15.02
C ASP A 323 -10.24 4.34 -14.32
N ILE A 324 -10.58 5.17 -13.31
CA ILE A 324 -9.63 5.91 -12.48
C ILE A 324 -8.74 4.93 -11.71
N LEU A 325 -9.34 3.92 -11.09
CA LEU A 325 -8.63 2.92 -10.31
C LEU A 325 -7.71 2.06 -11.18
N HIS A 326 -8.20 1.59 -12.33
CA HIS A 326 -7.47 0.74 -13.28
C HIS A 326 -6.28 1.48 -13.93
N ASN A 327 -6.43 2.79 -14.19
CA ASN A 327 -5.34 3.61 -14.74
C ASN A 327 -4.25 3.90 -13.69
N ALA A 328 -4.62 4.04 -12.41
CA ALA A 328 -3.67 4.34 -11.34
C ALA A 328 -2.92 3.09 -10.84
N VAL A 329 -3.57 1.91 -10.86
CA VAL A 329 -3.07 0.71 -10.19
C VAL A 329 -3.23 -0.51 -11.09
N ALA A 330 -2.15 -0.96 -11.71
CA ALA A 330 -2.20 -2.06 -12.69
C ALA A 330 -2.87 -3.35 -12.17
N PRO A 331 -2.60 -3.86 -10.95
CA PRO A 331 -3.31 -5.02 -10.40
C PRO A 331 -4.82 -4.80 -10.18
N ALA A 332 -5.25 -3.55 -10.04
CA ALA A 332 -6.66 -3.25 -9.81
C ALA A 332 -7.56 -3.52 -11.02
N LYS A 333 -7.01 -3.87 -12.18
CA LYS A 333 -7.78 -4.29 -13.37
C LYS A 333 -8.69 -5.50 -13.10
N ASP A 334 -8.34 -6.31 -12.10
CA ASP A 334 -9.15 -7.43 -11.64
C ASP A 334 -10.28 -6.99 -10.66
N THR A 335 -10.28 -5.74 -10.19
CA THR A 335 -11.41 -5.17 -9.45
C THR A 335 -12.52 -4.87 -10.46
N THR A 336 -13.47 -5.79 -10.58
CA THR A 336 -14.57 -5.72 -11.53
C THR A 336 -15.87 -6.14 -10.85
N LEU A 337 -17.03 -5.80 -11.44
CA LEU A 337 -18.31 -6.27 -10.94
C LEU A 337 -18.40 -7.80 -10.92
N GLU A 338 -17.83 -8.47 -11.92
CA GLU A 338 -17.79 -9.93 -12.01
C GLU A 338 -17.05 -10.56 -10.80
N ASN A 339 -15.92 -9.95 -10.40
CA ASN A 339 -15.10 -10.44 -9.31
C ASN A 339 -15.55 -9.97 -7.92
N ALA A 340 -16.36 -8.90 -7.85
CA ALA A 340 -16.70 -8.23 -6.60
C ALA A 340 -17.25 -9.17 -5.52
N LEU A 341 -17.99 -10.21 -5.91
CA LEU A 341 -18.68 -11.15 -5.02
C LEU A 341 -17.93 -12.48 -4.80
N LYS A 342 -16.63 -12.56 -5.06
CA LYS A 342 -15.83 -13.81 -4.91
C LYS A 342 -15.94 -14.49 -3.55
N PHE A 343 -16.23 -13.73 -2.50
CA PHE A 343 -16.35 -14.27 -1.14
C PHE A 343 -17.83 -14.39 -0.67
N TYR A 344 -18.79 -14.21 -1.58
CA TYR A 344 -20.20 -14.27 -1.21
C TYR A 344 -20.59 -15.65 -0.71
N GLY A 345 -21.29 -15.70 0.44
CA GLY A 345 -21.61 -16.97 1.12
C GLY A 345 -20.47 -17.54 1.98
N GLY A 346 -19.32 -16.87 2.06
CA GLY A 346 -18.21 -17.27 2.93
C GLY A 346 -18.40 -16.87 4.40
N VAL A 347 -17.35 -17.06 5.21
CA VAL A 347 -17.37 -16.84 6.66
C VAL A 347 -17.53 -15.36 7.04
N ILE A 348 -16.89 -14.46 6.29
CA ILE A 348 -17.00 -13.01 6.52
C ILE A 348 -18.14 -12.48 5.65
N PRO A 349 -19.15 -11.82 6.24
CA PRO A 349 -20.30 -11.34 5.49
C PRO A 349 -19.93 -10.14 4.61
N TYR A 350 -20.67 -9.98 3.52
CA TYR A 350 -20.70 -8.71 2.80
C TYR A 350 -21.56 -7.69 3.54
N HIS A 351 -21.17 -6.42 3.43
CA HIS A 351 -21.90 -5.32 4.00
C HIS A 351 -23.22 -5.08 3.21
N GLU A 352 -24.33 -4.87 3.92
CA GLU A 352 -25.65 -4.73 3.27
C GLU A 352 -25.70 -3.54 2.29
N GLY A 353 -24.95 -2.46 2.55
CA GLY A 353 -24.84 -1.34 1.61
C GLY A 353 -24.17 -1.74 0.28
N ALA A 354 -23.15 -2.59 0.33
CA ALA A 354 -22.52 -3.13 -0.88
C ALA A 354 -23.48 -4.08 -1.62
N LEU A 355 -24.14 -4.97 -0.88
CA LEU A 355 -25.14 -5.89 -1.47
C LEU A 355 -26.30 -5.14 -2.12
N LYS A 356 -26.73 -4.02 -1.56
CA LYS A 356 -27.74 -3.15 -2.16
C LYS A 356 -27.33 -2.65 -3.54
N TYR A 357 -26.07 -2.17 -3.68
CA TYR A 357 -25.56 -1.76 -4.98
C TYR A 357 -25.47 -2.93 -5.97
N TYR A 358 -25.00 -4.09 -5.52
CA TYR A 358 -24.90 -5.27 -6.38
C TYR A 358 -26.25 -5.80 -6.88
N ARG A 359 -27.32 -5.65 -6.09
CA ARG A 359 -28.69 -5.93 -6.54
C ARG A 359 -29.16 -4.89 -7.57
N GLU A 360 -28.84 -3.59 -7.37
CA GLU A 360 -29.17 -2.51 -8.30
C GLU A 360 -28.56 -2.74 -9.68
N VAL A 361 -27.29 -3.17 -9.75
CA VAL A 361 -26.61 -3.45 -11.01
C VAL A 361 -26.82 -4.87 -11.55
N GLY A 362 -27.61 -5.70 -10.87
CA GLY A 362 -28.08 -7.01 -11.34
C GLY A 362 -27.08 -8.16 -11.24
N ILE A 363 -25.95 -8.01 -10.52
CA ILE A 363 -24.99 -9.12 -10.30
C ILE A 363 -25.34 -9.99 -9.09
N LEU A 364 -26.24 -9.55 -8.24
CA LEU A 364 -26.83 -10.29 -7.14
C LEU A 364 -28.36 -10.31 -7.28
N ARG A 365 -28.96 -11.50 -7.20
CA ARG A 365 -30.42 -11.70 -7.28
C ARG A 365 -31.07 -11.74 -5.91
#